data_dbfc4ff8515bbe2c311c50e6356a4ca2
#
_entry.id   dbfc4ff8515bbe2c311c50e6356a4ca2
#
_cell.length_a   1.000
_cell.length_b   1.000
_cell.length_c   1.000
_cell.angle_alpha   90.00
_cell.angle_beta   90.00
_cell.angle_gamma   90.00
#
_symmetry.space_group_name_H-M   'P 1'
#
loop_
_entity.id
_entity.type
_entity.pdbx_description
1 polymer ?
#
loop_
_entity_poly.entity_id
_entity_poly.type
_entity_poly.pdbx_seq_one_letter_code
_entity_poly.pdbx_strand_id
1 'polypeptide(L)'
;MEMKAVQRAPGEVVASGVTTSGPRRRLRFLILLLALVLLAGGGAVYWRRAHPPAVIAAVAVYGTIDIRQVSLSFNDSDRIARLLVQEGDHVTRGQLLATLDTTRLKANADKDAADVEAAQKTLTRLLDGSRPEEIAEAHAALAAAQATEVNARVNFVRYNKLSPTGAETKQNRDNAEQTLKVATANRQSAEQALALAVEGPRWEDIAVARAQLASAQAELVYVQQQLKDAELLAPADGFIEDRILEPGDMVTPQTPVFTLDLTEPVYARAYLPERELGRVRPGMRAVIETDAYPGEQFPAWVGFIATTAEFTPKTVETTEIRTELVYRMHVYACNPDGRLRLGAPVSVKIPLANNPPRARGEKPCG
;
A
#
# COMPACT_ATOMS: atom_id res chain seq x y z
N MET A 1 -35.23 51.48 -67.49
CA MET A 1 -34.63 52.78 -67.85
C MET A 1 -33.27 52.55 -68.35
N GLU A 2 -33.23 52.48 -69.60
CA GLU A 2 -32.56 53.31 -70.57
C GLU A 2 -31.04 53.07 -70.62
N MET A 3 -30.61 52.32 -71.59
CA MET A 3 -30.38 52.75 -73.02
C MET A 3 -29.30 53.80 -73.17
N LYS A 4 -28.23 53.49 -73.86
CA LYS A 4 -27.75 53.96 -75.18
C LYS A 4 -26.25 53.68 -75.25
N ALA A 5 -25.77 52.92 -76.14
CA ALA A 5 -25.64 52.97 -77.59
C ALA A 5 -24.64 54.02 -78.15
N VAL A 6 -23.90 53.59 -79.12
CA VAL A 6 -23.30 54.32 -80.28
C VAL A 6 -21.80 54.65 -80.11
N GLN A 7 -20.89 54.43 -80.98
CA GLN A 7 -20.74 54.02 -82.41
C GLN A 7 -19.30 54.32 -82.90
N ARG A 8 -18.73 53.39 -83.77
CA ARG A 8 -17.81 53.58 -84.90
C ARG A 8 -16.37 54.09 -84.76
N ALA A 9 -15.53 53.22 -85.11
CA ALA A 9 -14.51 52.97 -86.14
C ALA A 9 -13.91 54.17 -86.93
N PRO A 10 -12.86 54.12 -87.82
CA PRO A 10 -12.05 52.97 -88.31
C PRO A 10 -10.54 53.27 -88.46
N GLY A 11 -9.79 52.24 -88.89
CA GLY A 11 -8.54 52.34 -89.69
C GLY A 11 -7.27 52.20 -88.87
N GLU A 12 -6.40 51.31 -89.08
CA GLU A 12 -5.55 51.20 -90.29
C GLU A 12 -4.76 49.87 -90.26
N VAL A 13 -4.51 49.29 -91.34
CA VAL A 13 -3.82 48.06 -91.66
C VAL A 13 -2.30 48.25 -91.61
N VAL A 14 -1.58 47.43 -90.84
CA VAL A 14 -0.19 47.10 -91.20
C VAL A 14 0.03 45.61 -90.92
N ALA A 15 0.30 44.94 -92.00
CA ALA A 15 0.76 43.54 -92.04
C ALA A 15 2.20 43.42 -91.56
N SER A 16 2.51 42.39 -90.82
CA SER A 16 3.78 41.66 -91.01
C SER A 16 3.89 40.44 -90.12
N GLY A 17 4.17 39.31 -90.74
CA GLY A 17 5.10 38.32 -90.23
C GLY A 17 4.59 37.16 -89.36
N VAL A 18 3.86 36.23 -89.91
CA VAL A 18 3.72 34.88 -89.40
C VAL A 18 5.03 34.15 -89.70
N THR A 19 5.85 33.97 -88.66
CA THR A 19 6.92 32.97 -88.70
C THR A 19 6.38 31.65 -88.16
N THR A 20 5.99 30.75 -89.00
CA THR A 20 5.68 29.34 -88.72
C THR A 20 6.95 28.63 -88.27
N SER A 21 7.15 28.47 -87.00
CA SER A 21 8.13 27.53 -86.42
C SER A 21 7.60 26.09 -86.58
N GLY A 22 8.27 25.35 -87.49
CA GLY A 22 7.84 24.05 -88.02
C GLY A 22 7.65 22.98 -86.95
N PRO A 23 6.78 21.97 -87.20
CA PRO A 23 6.37 20.91 -86.25
C PRO A 23 7.50 20.04 -85.69
N ARG A 24 8.68 20.09 -86.31
CA ARG A 24 9.86 19.31 -85.87
C ARG A 24 10.52 19.78 -84.56
N ARG A 25 10.39 21.04 -84.18
CA ARG A 25 10.95 21.55 -82.89
C ARG A 25 10.11 21.15 -81.73
N ARG A 26 8.78 21.14 -81.80
CA ARG A 26 7.87 20.69 -80.73
C ARG A 26 7.99 19.18 -80.53
N LEU A 27 8.18 18.38 -81.57
CA LEU A 27 8.35 16.94 -81.42
C LEU A 27 9.68 16.60 -80.71
N ARG A 28 10.76 17.32 -80.98
CA ARG A 28 12.05 17.13 -80.28
C ARG A 28 11.97 17.52 -78.82
N PHE A 29 11.19 18.57 -78.46
CA PHE A 29 10.94 18.97 -77.05
C PHE A 29 10.11 17.91 -76.32
N LEU A 30 9.09 17.34 -76.95
CA LEU A 30 8.27 16.26 -76.35
C LEU A 30 9.09 14.97 -76.18
N ILE A 31 9.98 14.63 -77.12
CA ILE A 31 10.86 13.46 -76.94
C ILE A 31 11.89 13.67 -75.85
N LEU A 32 12.45 14.87 -75.68
CA LEU A 32 13.37 15.20 -74.63
C LEU A 32 12.64 15.20 -73.20
N LEU A 33 11.43 15.68 -73.19
CA LEU A 33 10.63 15.68 -71.96
C LEU A 33 10.23 14.25 -71.51
N LEU A 34 9.86 13.41 -72.49
CA LEU A 34 9.59 11.99 -72.26
C LEU A 34 10.83 11.23 -71.81
N ALA A 35 12.00 11.51 -72.44
CA ALA A 35 13.26 10.91 -71.99
C ALA A 35 13.67 11.35 -70.61
N LEU A 36 13.42 12.62 -70.18
CA LEU A 36 13.68 13.14 -68.84
C LEU A 36 12.78 12.48 -67.82
N VAL A 37 11.48 12.28 -68.14
CA VAL A 37 10.52 11.57 -67.26
C VAL A 37 10.91 10.10 -67.14
N LEU A 38 11.34 9.44 -68.17
CA LEU A 38 11.80 8.05 -68.10
C LEU A 38 13.11 7.91 -67.32
N LEU A 39 14.04 8.87 -67.44
CA LEU A 39 15.27 8.92 -66.68
C LEU A 39 14.97 9.20 -65.16
N ALA A 40 14.08 10.15 -64.88
CA ALA A 40 13.68 10.44 -63.50
C ALA A 40 12.92 9.27 -62.90
N GLY A 41 12.00 8.66 -63.63
CA GLY A 41 11.25 7.47 -63.13
C GLY A 41 12.15 6.26 -62.95
N GLY A 42 13.06 6.01 -63.95
CA GLY A 42 14.07 4.94 -63.87
C GLY A 42 15.05 5.18 -62.67
N GLY A 43 15.49 6.42 -62.53
CA GLY A 43 16.34 6.82 -61.42
C GLY A 43 15.64 6.63 -60.04
N ALA A 44 14.36 7.00 -59.92
CA ALA A 44 13.58 6.81 -58.69
C ALA A 44 13.35 5.32 -58.36
N VAL A 45 13.05 4.51 -59.37
CA VAL A 45 12.91 3.05 -59.22
C VAL A 45 14.25 2.40 -58.88
N TYR A 46 15.34 2.82 -59.52
CA TYR A 46 16.69 2.34 -59.21
C TYR A 46 17.09 2.74 -57.77
N TRP A 47 16.84 4.00 -57.38
CA TRP A 47 17.13 4.48 -56.03
C TRP A 47 16.32 3.75 -54.95
N ARG A 48 15.02 3.47 -55.17
CA ARG A 48 14.20 2.62 -54.33
C ARG A 48 14.66 1.17 -54.24
N ARG A 49 15.19 0.60 -55.36
CA ARG A 49 15.74 -0.76 -55.36
C ARG A 49 17.14 -0.83 -54.73
N ALA A 50 17.95 0.20 -54.93
CA ALA A 50 19.31 0.28 -54.37
C ALA A 50 19.30 0.64 -52.87
N HIS A 51 18.22 1.29 -52.38
CA HIS A 51 18.02 1.63 -50.99
C HIS A 51 16.71 0.99 -50.49
N PRO A 52 16.66 -0.36 -50.34
CA PRO A 52 15.52 -0.98 -49.68
C PRO A 52 15.44 -0.38 -48.29
N PRO A 53 14.19 -0.10 -47.77
CA PRO A 53 14.04 0.35 -46.40
C PRO A 53 14.81 -0.63 -45.52
N ALA A 54 15.68 -0.11 -44.64
CA ALA A 54 16.46 -0.93 -43.72
C ALA A 54 15.48 -1.81 -42.98
N VAL A 55 15.43 -3.09 -43.28
CA VAL A 55 14.71 -4.08 -42.47
C VAL A 55 15.47 -4.11 -41.16
N ILE A 56 14.96 -3.39 -40.17
CA ILE A 56 15.51 -3.44 -38.82
C ILE A 56 15.41 -4.91 -38.42
N ALA A 57 16.57 -5.57 -38.35
CA ALA A 57 16.61 -6.95 -37.88
C ALA A 57 15.95 -6.99 -36.50
N ALA A 58 14.77 -7.59 -36.42
CA ALA A 58 14.00 -7.73 -35.19
C ALA A 58 13.79 -9.22 -34.95
N VAL A 59 13.90 -9.63 -33.73
CA VAL A 59 13.45 -10.95 -33.26
C VAL A 59 11.96 -10.87 -33.04
N ALA A 60 11.20 -11.69 -33.76
CA ALA A 60 9.75 -11.84 -33.56
C ALA A 60 9.50 -13.15 -32.79
N VAL A 61 8.78 -13.03 -31.68
CA VAL A 61 8.36 -14.17 -30.86
C VAL A 61 6.86 -14.06 -30.58
N TYR A 62 6.25 -15.20 -30.36
CA TYR A 62 4.81 -15.29 -30.13
C TYR A 62 4.55 -15.72 -28.68
N GLY A 63 3.44 -15.28 -28.15
CA GLY A 63 3.04 -15.60 -26.79
C GLY A 63 1.62 -15.19 -26.48
N THR A 64 1.28 -15.19 -25.23
CA THR A 64 -0.02 -14.75 -24.69
C THR A 64 0.20 -13.73 -23.60
N ILE A 65 -0.73 -12.80 -23.48
CA ILE A 65 -0.75 -11.89 -22.33
C ILE A 65 -1.07 -12.67 -21.07
N ASP A 66 -0.30 -12.41 -20.04
CA ASP A 66 -0.48 -12.92 -18.70
C ASP A 66 -0.54 -11.75 -17.71
N ILE A 67 -1.41 -11.86 -16.71
CA ILE A 67 -1.66 -10.81 -15.72
C ILE A 67 -1.41 -11.42 -14.34
N ARG A 68 -0.79 -10.65 -13.47
CA ARG A 68 -0.60 -11.10 -12.09
C ARG A 68 -1.92 -10.93 -11.34
N GLN A 69 -2.38 -12.01 -10.76
CA GLN A 69 -3.60 -12.05 -9.97
C GLN A 69 -3.28 -12.08 -8.50
N VAL A 70 -4.08 -11.41 -7.71
CA VAL A 70 -4.02 -11.43 -6.24
C VAL A 70 -5.38 -11.85 -5.71
N SER A 71 -5.40 -12.97 -4.98
CA SER A 71 -6.59 -13.40 -4.25
C SER A 71 -6.72 -12.57 -2.97
N LEU A 72 -7.81 -11.84 -2.83
CA LEU A 72 -8.08 -10.97 -1.70
C LEU A 72 -8.97 -11.69 -0.70
N SER A 73 -8.49 -11.83 0.53
CA SER A 73 -9.22 -12.42 1.66
C SER A 73 -9.17 -11.48 2.87
N PHE A 74 -10.12 -11.62 3.78
CA PHE A 74 -10.06 -10.95 5.07
C PHE A 74 -9.03 -11.62 5.99
N ASN A 75 -8.47 -10.85 6.93
CA ASN A 75 -7.56 -11.39 7.94
C ASN A 75 -8.27 -12.09 9.11
N ASP A 76 -9.58 -11.86 9.26
CA ASP A 76 -10.39 -12.41 10.34
C ASP A 76 -11.60 -13.21 9.79
N SER A 77 -12.25 -13.94 10.68
CA SER A 77 -13.40 -14.80 10.34
C SER A 77 -14.67 -14.18 10.86
N ASP A 78 -15.55 -13.76 9.94
CA ASP A 78 -16.90 -13.29 10.26
C ASP A 78 -17.78 -13.33 8.99
N ARG A 79 -19.02 -12.87 9.12
CA ARG A 79 -19.95 -12.76 8.01
C ARG A 79 -19.70 -11.50 7.19
N ILE A 80 -19.76 -11.62 5.86
CA ILE A 80 -19.74 -10.47 4.95
C ILE A 80 -20.99 -9.62 5.17
N ALA A 81 -20.82 -8.37 5.57
CA ALA A 81 -21.92 -7.41 5.68
C ALA A 81 -22.26 -6.79 4.34
N ARG A 82 -21.25 -6.35 3.57
CA ARG A 82 -21.43 -5.68 2.28
C ARG A 82 -20.23 -5.92 1.37
N LEU A 83 -20.53 -6.03 0.08
CA LEU A 83 -19.58 -5.93 -1.01
C LEU A 83 -19.85 -4.63 -1.75
N LEU A 84 -18.83 -3.84 -2.03
CA LEU A 84 -18.94 -2.48 -2.58
C LEU A 84 -18.53 -2.40 -4.04
N VAL A 85 -17.96 -3.48 -4.58
CA VAL A 85 -17.47 -3.60 -5.95
C VAL A 85 -18.01 -4.85 -6.61
N GLN A 86 -18.04 -4.83 -7.95
CA GLN A 86 -18.48 -5.93 -8.78
C GLN A 86 -17.38 -6.38 -9.74
N GLU A 87 -17.59 -7.51 -10.40
CA GLU A 87 -16.72 -8.00 -11.47
C GLU A 87 -16.60 -6.98 -12.58
N GLY A 88 -15.38 -6.74 -13.04
CA GLY A 88 -15.06 -5.74 -14.05
C GLY A 88 -14.83 -4.33 -13.53
N ASP A 89 -15.06 -4.05 -12.25
CA ASP A 89 -14.83 -2.73 -11.68
C ASP A 89 -13.31 -2.44 -11.58
N HIS A 90 -12.95 -1.21 -11.97
CA HIS A 90 -11.61 -0.70 -11.72
C HIS A 90 -11.51 -0.20 -10.28
N VAL A 91 -10.47 -0.64 -9.57
CA VAL A 91 -10.21 -0.26 -8.19
C VAL A 91 -8.84 0.38 -8.04
N THR A 92 -8.72 1.30 -7.11
CA THR A 92 -7.47 1.98 -6.77
C THR A 92 -6.92 1.49 -5.44
N ARG A 93 -5.62 1.55 -5.27
CA ARG A 93 -4.95 1.17 -4.02
C ARG A 93 -5.56 1.88 -2.81
N GLY A 94 -5.92 1.12 -1.78
CA GLY A 94 -6.55 1.62 -0.56
C GLY A 94 -8.06 1.83 -0.66
N GLN A 95 -8.68 1.54 -1.81
CA GLN A 95 -10.14 1.59 -1.96
C GLN A 95 -10.79 0.46 -1.16
N LEU A 96 -11.89 0.79 -0.45
CA LEU A 96 -12.67 -0.17 0.30
C LEU A 96 -13.50 -1.05 -0.66
N LEU A 97 -13.30 -2.35 -0.59
CA LEU A 97 -13.95 -3.34 -1.46
C LEU A 97 -15.09 -4.06 -0.77
N ALA A 98 -14.90 -4.41 0.51
CA ALA A 98 -15.88 -5.17 1.28
C ALA A 98 -15.76 -4.89 2.77
N THR A 99 -16.82 -5.18 3.53
CA THR A 99 -16.83 -5.08 5.00
C THR A 99 -17.46 -6.32 5.62
N LEU A 100 -16.90 -6.76 6.76
CA LEU A 100 -17.51 -7.75 7.62
C LEU A 100 -18.58 -7.14 8.54
N ASP A 101 -19.36 -7.99 9.19
CA ASP A 101 -20.26 -7.59 10.29
C ASP A 101 -19.41 -7.26 11.53
N THR A 102 -19.33 -5.98 11.84
CA THR A 102 -18.51 -5.47 12.96
C THR A 102 -19.28 -5.34 14.26
N THR A 103 -20.55 -5.77 14.34
CA THR A 103 -21.39 -5.57 15.53
C THR A 103 -20.77 -6.15 16.78
N ARG A 104 -20.27 -7.37 16.71
CA ARG A 104 -19.61 -8.06 17.82
C ARG A 104 -18.25 -7.43 18.16
N LEU A 105 -17.46 -7.09 17.13
CA LEU A 105 -16.15 -6.46 17.32
C LEU A 105 -16.27 -5.07 17.97
N LYS A 106 -17.28 -4.28 17.60
CA LYS A 106 -17.56 -2.98 18.23
C LYS A 106 -17.93 -3.14 19.70
N ALA A 107 -18.82 -4.09 20.02
CA ALA A 107 -19.17 -4.36 21.40
C ALA A 107 -17.97 -4.80 22.25
N ASN A 108 -17.05 -5.58 21.69
CA ASN A 108 -15.80 -5.94 22.34
C ASN A 108 -14.89 -4.72 22.55
N ALA A 109 -14.75 -3.85 21.54
CA ALA A 109 -13.95 -2.63 21.64
C ALA A 109 -14.51 -1.68 22.72
N ASP A 110 -15.83 -1.54 22.78
CA ASP A 110 -16.49 -0.72 23.82
C ASP A 110 -16.24 -1.29 25.22
N LYS A 111 -16.32 -2.63 25.37
CA LYS A 111 -15.99 -3.32 26.63
C LYS A 111 -14.54 -3.07 27.02
N ASP A 112 -13.60 -3.29 26.11
CA ASP A 112 -12.18 -3.14 26.42
C ASP A 112 -11.79 -1.67 26.68
N ALA A 113 -12.48 -0.71 26.04
CA ALA A 113 -12.36 0.70 26.36
C ALA A 113 -12.81 1.01 27.81
N ALA A 114 -13.90 0.38 28.26
CA ALA A 114 -14.35 0.50 29.64
C ALA A 114 -13.37 -0.15 30.64
N ASP A 115 -12.76 -1.27 30.28
CA ASP A 115 -11.72 -1.93 31.10
C ASP A 115 -10.46 -1.05 31.23
N VAL A 116 -10.04 -0.36 30.15
CA VAL A 116 -8.97 0.65 30.18
C VAL A 116 -9.33 1.79 31.15
N GLU A 117 -10.56 2.31 31.08
CA GLU A 117 -10.99 3.38 31.98
C GLU A 117 -10.99 2.92 33.44
N ALA A 118 -11.46 1.71 33.73
CA ALA A 118 -11.47 1.14 35.07
C ALA A 118 -10.04 0.99 35.64
N ALA A 119 -9.12 0.46 34.82
CA ALA A 119 -7.71 0.33 35.19
C ALA A 119 -7.05 1.71 35.43
N GLN A 120 -7.36 2.69 34.56
CA GLN A 120 -6.89 4.08 34.73
C GLN A 120 -7.38 4.70 36.02
N LYS A 121 -8.67 4.54 36.38
CA LYS A 121 -9.23 5.04 37.65
C LYS A 121 -8.59 4.35 38.85
N THR A 122 -8.29 3.06 38.73
CA THR A 122 -7.58 2.32 39.78
C THR A 122 -6.18 2.87 40.02
N LEU A 123 -5.42 3.10 38.94
CA LEU A 123 -4.09 3.70 39.00
C LEU A 123 -4.16 5.12 39.59
N THR A 124 -5.09 5.95 39.13
CA THR A 124 -5.27 7.32 39.63
C THR A 124 -5.54 7.29 41.14
N ARG A 125 -6.45 6.44 41.62
CA ARG A 125 -6.74 6.29 43.05
C ARG A 125 -5.50 5.90 43.88
N LEU A 126 -4.65 5.02 43.34
CA LEU A 126 -3.40 4.65 44.01
C LEU A 126 -2.37 5.79 44.01
N LEU A 127 -2.31 6.57 42.91
CA LEU A 127 -1.40 7.72 42.82
C LEU A 127 -1.85 8.89 43.71
N ASP A 128 -3.16 9.09 43.90
CA ASP A 128 -3.72 10.10 44.78
C ASP A 128 -3.45 9.79 46.26
N GLY A 129 -3.20 8.49 46.57
CA GLY A 129 -2.85 8.05 47.93
C GLY A 129 -4.02 8.05 48.90
N SER A 130 -3.70 8.25 50.23
CA SER A 130 -4.70 8.35 51.30
C SER A 130 -5.49 9.64 51.14
N ARG A 131 -6.77 9.60 51.54
CA ARG A 131 -7.62 10.80 51.53
C ARG A 131 -7.14 11.82 52.55
N PRO A 132 -7.29 13.13 52.33
CA PRO A 132 -6.94 14.16 53.29
C PRO A 132 -7.61 13.95 54.67
N GLU A 133 -8.85 13.40 54.67
CA GLU A 133 -9.59 13.12 55.89
C GLU A 133 -8.96 11.97 56.70
N GLU A 134 -8.44 10.93 56.02
CA GLU A 134 -7.76 9.79 56.67
C GLU A 134 -6.44 10.25 57.33
N ILE A 135 -5.70 11.11 56.63
CA ILE A 135 -4.48 11.74 57.16
C ILE A 135 -4.81 12.65 58.35
N ALA A 136 -5.89 13.42 58.30
CA ALA A 136 -6.33 14.28 59.39
C ALA A 136 -6.77 13.47 60.61
N GLU A 137 -7.45 12.33 60.41
CA GLU A 137 -7.82 11.41 61.51
C GLU A 137 -6.57 10.82 62.17
N ALA A 138 -5.60 10.36 61.42
CA ALA A 138 -4.33 9.84 61.94
C ALA A 138 -3.55 10.92 62.71
N HIS A 139 -3.56 12.17 62.23
CA HIS A 139 -3.00 13.32 62.96
C HIS A 139 -3.68 13.57 64.30
N ALA A 140 -5.00 13.53 64.33
CA ALA A 140 -5.77 13.71 65.59
C ALA A 140 -5.50 12.58 66.61
N ALA A 141 -5.40 11.34 66.11
CA ALA A 141 -5.05 10.18 66.93
C ALA A 141 -3.65 10.31 67.53
N LEU A 142 -2.67 10.75 66.76
CA LEU A 142 -1.31 11.03 67.28
C LEU A 142 -1.32 12.14 68.32
N ALA A 143 -2.06 13.23 68.11
CA ALA A 143 -2.17 14.34 69.09
C ALA A 143 -2.80 13.88 70.43
N ALA A 144 -3.83 13.03 70.38
CA ALA A 144 -4.45 12.45 71.60
C ALA A 144 -3.48 11.53 72.38
N ALA A 145 -2.71 10.69 71.61
CA ALA A 145 -1.70 9.81 72.20
C ALA A 145 -0.54 10.61 72.86
N GLN A 146 -0.11 11.69 72.23
CA GLN A 146 0.91 12.62 72.71
C GLN A 146 0.45 13.30 74.00
N ALA A 147 -0.80 13.78 74.07
CA ALA A 147 -1.37 14.38 75.27
C ALA A 147 -1.43 13.37 76.44
N THR A 148 -1.77 12.11 76.13
CA THR A 148 -1.79 11.03 77.10
C THR A 148 -0.40 10.71 77.65
N GLU A 149 0.62 10.64 76.81
CA GLU A 149 2.02 10.41 77.15
C GLU A 149 2.55 11.56 78.03
N VAL A 150 2.26 12.82 77.67
CA VAL A 150 2.65 13.99 78.45
C VAL A 150 2.06 13.93 79.85
N ASN A 151 0.76 13.61 80.00
CA ASN A 151 0.12 13.46 81.31
C ASN A 151 0.73 12.32 82.14
N ALA A 152 0.94 11.14 81.57
CA ALA A 152 1.58 10.00 82.20
C ALA A 152 3.02 10.34 82.68
N ARG A 153 3.77 11.09 81.82
CA ARG A 153 5.12 11.55 82.14
C ARG A 153 5.15 12.50 83.34
N VAL A 154 4.23 13.46 83.35
CA VAL A 154 4.10 14.42 84.46
C VAL A 154 3.78 13.66 85.75
N ASN A 155 2.87 12.71 85.74
CA ASN A 155 2.50 11.90 86.89
C ASN A 155 3.68 11.03 87.39
N PHE A 156 4.38 10.34 86.48
CA PHE A 156 5.58 9.57 86.79
C PHE A 156 6.64 10.45 87.49
N VAL A 157 6.97 11.60 86.89
CA VAL A 157 7.96 12.53 87.44
C VAL A 157 7.54 13.00 88.87
N ARG A 158 6.23 13.26 89.13
CA ARG A 158 5.68 13.63 90.39
C ARG A 158 5.87 12.49 91.43
N TYR A 159 5.44 11.26 91.10
CA TYR A 159 5.56 10.12 91.98
C TYR A 159 7.02 9.71 92.29
N ASN A 160 7.90 9.81 91.21
CA ASN A 160 9.31 9.51 91.37
C ASN A 160 10.05 10.51 92.30
N LYS A 161 9.62 11.77 92.36
CA LYS A 161 10.12 12.76 93.30
C LYS A 161 9.61 12.59 94.78
N LEU A 162 8.37 12.12 94.94
CA LEU A 162 7.72 11.96 96.21
C LEU A 162 8.02 10.62 96.89
N SER A 163 8.28 9.56 96.20
CA SER A 163 8.57 8.23 96.69
C SER A 163 9.82 8.17 97.58
N PRO A 164 10.95 8.85 97.39
CA PRO A 164 12.10 8.85 98.25
C PRO A 164 11.87 9.60 99.59
N THR A 165 10.90 10.52 99.59
CA THR A 165 10.57 11.29 100.78
C THR A 165 9.56 10.56 101.70
N GLY A 166 9.06 9.39 101.29
CA GLY A 166 8.05 8.62 101.97
C GLY A 166 6.61 9.18 101.85
N ALA A 167 6.42 10.23 101.02
CA ALA A 167 5.10 10.84 100.80
C ALA A 167 4.25 10.03 99.78
N GLU A 168 4.87 9.08 99.05
CA GLU A 168 4.20 8.17 98.13
C GLU A 168 4.79 6.76 98.18
N THR A 169 3.99 5.74 97.81
CA THR A 169 4.40 4.33 97.81
C THR A 169 5.25 3.98 96.62
N LYS A 170 6.16 3.03 96.80
CA LYS A 170 6.91 2.46 95.65
C LYS A 170 5.98 1.87 94.59
N GLN A 171 4.87 1.25 95.04
CA GLN A 171 3.83 0.69 94.15
C GLN A 171 3.23 1.77 93.22
N ASN A 172 2.89 2.96 93.75
CA ASN A 172 2.32 4.05 92.95
C ASN A 172 3.31 4.59 91.95
N ARG A 173 4.62 4.68 92.27
CA ARG A 173 5.68 5.05 91.36
C ARG A 173 5.81 4.01 90.20
N ASP A 174 5.85 2.69 90.55
CA ASP A 174 5.99 1.60 89.58
C ASP A 174 4.78 1.52 88.64
N ASN A 175 3.55 1.72 89.18
CA ASN A 175 2.33 1.85 88.36
C ASN A 175 2.39 3.03 87.38
N ALA A 176 2.88 4.19 87.86
CA ALA A 176 3.04 5.37 86.98
C ALA A 176 4.12 5.16 85.89
N GLU A 177 5.20 4.41 86.24
CA GLU A 177 6.22 4.01 85.27
C GLU A 177 5.63 3.11 84.18
N GLN A 178 4.82 2.09 84.58
CA GLN A 178 4.14 1.23 83.60
C GLN A 178 3.14 2.01 82.76
N THR A 179 2.39 2.93 83.33
CA THR A 179 1.46 3.79 82.57
C THR A 179 2.18 4.65 81.57
N LEU A 180 3.35 5.23 81.91
CA LEU A 180 4.17 5.99 81.00
C LEU A 180 4.70 5.11 79.85
N LYS A 181 5.20 3.88 80.13
CA LYS A 181 5.66 2.94 79.10
C LYS A 181 4.57 2.61 78.08
N VAL A 182 3.34 2.33 78.55
CA VAL A 182 2.16 2.06 77.75
C VAL A 182 1.81 3.29 76.88
N ALA A 183 1.77 4.49 77.48
CA ALA A 183 1.44 5.71 76.80
C ALA A 183 2.49 6.05 75.69
N THR A 184 3.79 5.81 76.01
CA THR A 184 4.87 5.98 75.05
C THR A 184 4.74 4.99 73.82
N ALA A 185 4.41 3.71 74.09
CA ALA A 185 4.17 2.72 73.08
C ALA A 185 2.95 3.08 72.20
N ASN A 186 1.87 3.56 72.83
CA ASN A 186 0.68 4.01 72.08
C ASN A 186 0.99 5.23 71.16
N ARG A 187 1.75 6.23 71.65
CA ARG A 187 2.19 7.35 70.83
C ARG A 187 3.03 6.88 69.62
N GLN A 188 3.98 5.97 69.87
CA GLN A 188 4.82 5.42 68.77
C GLN A 188 3.96 4.68 67.74
N SER A 189 2.95 3.90 68.20
CA SER A 189 2.03 3.22 67.31
C SER A 189 1.23 4.22 66.45
N ALA A 190 0.69 5.27 67.07
CA ALA A 190 -0.05 6.32 66.35
C ALA A 190 0.84 7.11 65.35
N GLU A 191 2.12 7.34 65.72
CA GLU A 191 3.11 7.98 64.86
C GLU A 191 3.40 7.13 63.63
N GLN A 192 3.56 5.81 63.76
CA GLN A 192 3.73 4.89 62.63
C GLN A 192 2.47 4.80 61.78
N ALA A 193 1.28 4.83 62.39
CA ALA A 193 0.02 4.83 61.63
C ALA A 193 -0.12 6.09 60.77
N LEU A 194 0.27 7.27 61.32
CA LEU A 194 0.30 8.52 60.56
C LEU A 194 1.33 8.44 59.43
N ALA A 195 2.55 7.94 59.70
CA ALA A 195 3.58 7.79 58.68
C ALA A 195 3.11 6.93 57.51
N LEU A 196 2.46 5.79 57.77
CA LEU A 196 1.87 4.93 56.78
C LEU A 196 0.74 5.62 55.97
N ALA A 197 -0.10 6.40 56.64
CA ALA A 197 -1.18 7.14 55.98
C ALA A 197 -0.62 8.23 55.03
N VAL A 198 0.47 8.90 55.44
CA VAL A 198 1.15 9.93 54.62
C VAL A 198 1.96 9.30 53.48
N GLU A 199 2.62 8.17 53.73
CA GLU A 199 3.39 7.44 52.71
C GLU A 199 2.48 6.91 51.57
N GLY A 200 1.25 6.49 51.92
CA GLY A 200 0.25 6.02 50.98
C GLY A 200 0.52 4.59 50.46
N PRO A 201 -0.03 4.25 49.28
CA PRO A 201 0.13 2.93 48.67
C PRO A 201 1.58 2.61 48.33
N ARG A 202 1.92 1.34 48.41
CA ARG A 202 3.26 0.87 48.07
C ARG A 202 3.57 1.10 46.59
N TRP A 203 4.83 1.36 46.28
CA TRP A 203 5.28 1.55 44.91
C TRP A 203 5.04 0.28 44.04
N GLU A 204 5.08 -0.92 44.66
CA GLU A 204 4.77 -2.18 43.96
C GLU A 204 3.30 -2.24 43.54
N ASP A 205 2.37 -1.77 44.39
CA ASP A 205 0.94 -1.73 44.08
C ASP A 205 0.67 -0.78 42.90
N ILE A 206 1.35 0.36 42.88
CA ILE A 206 1.31 1.31 41.75
C ILE A 206 1.92 0.69 40.50
N ALA A 207 3.03 -0.04 40.59
CA ALA A 207 3.66 -0.72 39.48
C ALA A 207 2.74 -1.82 38.90
N VAL A 208 2.06 -2.58 39.73
CA VAL A 208 1.07 -3.58 39.33
C VAL A 208 -0.10 -2.91 38.58
N ALA A 209 -0.64 -1.82 39.13
CA ALA A 209 -1.75 -1.09 38.52
C ALA A 209 -1.35 -0.49 37.13
N ARG A 210 -0.11 0.01 37.00
CA ARG A 210 0.42 0.46 35.70
C ARG A 210 0.52 -0.69 34.68
N ALA A 211 0.99 -1.84 35.12
CA ALA A 211 1.07 -3.02 34.26
C ALA A 211 -0.33 -3.49 33.82
N GLN A 212 -1.32 -3.46 34.72
CA GLN A 212 -2.71 -3.77 34.40
C GLN A 212 -3.31 -2.79 33.38
N LEU A 213 -3.07 -1.49 33.56
CA LEU A 213 -3.48 -0.48 32.58
C LEU A 213 -2.83 -0.72 31.22
N ALA A 214 -1.53 -1.00 31.17
CA ALA A 214 -0.83 -1.29 29.93
C ALA A 214 -1.39 -2.55 29.24
N SER A 215 -1.73 -3.59 29.99
CA SER A 215 -2.37 -4.80 29.48
C SER A 215 -3.74 -4.51 28.86
N ALA A 216 -4.59 -3.75 29.58
CA ALA A 216 -5.92 -3.37 29.05
C ALA A 216 -5.82 -2.49 27.79
N GLN A 217 -4.85 -1.58 27.75
CA GLN A 217 -4.59 -0.76 26.56
C GLN A 217 -4.15 -1.63 25.37
N ALA A 218 -3.31 -2.63 25.57
CA ALA A 218 -2.85 -3.54 24.53
C ALA A 218 -4.02 -4.37 23.98
N GLU A 219 -4.94 -4.82 24.82
CA GLU A 219 -6.14 -5.55 24.40
C GLU A 219 -7.07 -4.68 23.55
N LEU A 220 -7.31 -3.44 23.98
CA LEU A 220 -8.08 -2.47 23.18
C LEU A 220 -7.45 -2.21 21.80
N VAL A 221 -6.12 -2.04 21.73
CA VAL A 221 -5.41 -1.87 20.46
C VAL A 221 -5.57 -3.09 19.57
N TYR A 222 -5.53 -4.29 20.13
CA TYR A 222 -5.73 -5.53 19.38
C TYR A 222 -7.12 -5.60 18.76
N VAL A 223 -8.18 -5.33 19.52
CA VAL A 223 -9.56 -5.33 18.99
C VAL A 223 -9.77 -4.19 17.99
N GLN A 224 -9.15 -3.03 18.18
CA GLN A 224 -9.18 -1.95 17.20
C GLN A 224 -8.50 -2.34 15.88
N GLN A 225 -7.44 -3.17 15.93
CA GLN A 225 -6.83 -3.71 14.72
C GLN A 225 -7.76 -4.71 14.03
N GLN A 226 -8.44 -5.59 14.77
CA GLN A 226 -9.45 -6.49 14.18
C GLN A 226 -10.60 -5.71 13.51
N LEU A 227 -11.02 -4.57 14.07
CA LEU A 227 -12.00 -3.69 13.43
C LEU A 227 -11.51 -3.12 12.09
N LYS A 228 -10.23 -2.80 11.97
CA LYS A 228 -9.62 -2.38 10.70
C LYS A 228 -9.51 -3.54 9.73
N ASP A 229 -9.16 -4.72 10.22
CA ASP A 229 -9.03 -5.95 9.41
C ASP A 229 -10.40 -6.46 8.93
N ALA A 230 -11.50 -5.97 9.51
CA ALA A 230 -12.86 -6.19 9.02
C ALA A 230 -13.21 -5.36 7.76
N GLU A 231 -12.30 -4.49 7.32
CA GLU A 231 -12.39 -3.74 6.06
C GLU A 231 -11.39 -4.31 5.05
N LEU A 232 -11.90 -4.82 3.93
CA LEU A 232 -11.06 -5.33 2.86
C LEU A 232 -10.70 -4.21 1.90
N LEU A 233 -9.42 -3.85 1.86
CA LEU A 233 -8.89 -2.77 1.00
C LEU A 233 -8.11 -3.34 -0.17
N ALA A 234 -8.16 -2.66 -1.32
CA ALA A 234 -7.35 -3.01 -2.48
C ALA A 234 -5.85 -2.74 -2.20
N PRO A 235 -4.96 -3.75 -2.37
CA PRO A 235 -3.53 -3.58 -2.13
C PRO A 235 -2.81 -2.80 -3.24
N ALA A 236 -3.41 -2.74 -4.44
CA ALA A 236 -2.86 -2.09 -5.63
C ALA A 236 -3.99 -1.68 -6.57
N ASP A 237 -3.65 -0.87 -7.59
CA ASP A 237 -4.56 -0.55 -8.67
C ASP A 237 -4.76 -1.77 -9.57
N GLY A 238 -5.99 -1.94 -10.08
CA GLY A 238 -6.32 -3.09 -10.91
C GLY A 238 -7.81 -3.21 -11.22
N PHE A 239 -8.22 -4.37 -11.74
CA PHE A 239 -9.61 -4.70 -12.00
C PHE A 239 -10.03 -5.92 -11.17
N ILE A 240 -11.25 -5.91 -10.68
CA ILE A 240 -11.84 -7.10 -10.06
C ILE A 240 -12.18 -8.10 -11.17
N GLU A 241 -11.51 -9.26 -11.17
CA GLU A 241 -11.78 -10.32 -12.14
C GLU A 241 -12.99 -11.14 -11.70
N ASP A 242 -12.96 -11.68 -10.47
CA ASP A 242 -14.01 -12.52 -9.93
C ASP A 242 -14.46 -12.01 -8.56
N ARG A 243 -15.77 -12.12 -8.33
CA ARG A 243 -16.40 -12.01 -7.03
C ARG A 243 -16.87 -13.40 -6.58
N ILE A 244 -16.11 -14.00 -5.68
CA ILE A 244 -16.24 -15.41 -5.30
C ILE A 244 -17.36 -15.62 -4.27
N LEU A 245 -17.62 -14.63 -3.42
CA LEU A 245 -18.56 -14.70 -2.30
C LEU A 245 -19.63 -13.62 -2.39
N GLU A 246 -20.73 -13.87 -1.64
CA GLU A 246 -21.89 -12.97 -1.57
C GLU A 246 -22.07 -12.37 -0.17
N PRO A 247 -22.78 -11.22 -0.05
CA PRO A 247 -23.17 -10.70 1.26
C PRO A 247 -23.97 -11.73 2.05
N GLY A 248 -23.55 -11.97 3.30
CA GLY A 248 -24.13 -12.99 4.17
C GLY A 248 -23.30 -14.25 4.30
N ASP A 249 -22.35 -14.50 3.41
CA ASP A 249 -21.43 -15.63 3.50
C ASP A 249 -20.46 -15.46 4.68
N MET A 250 -20.04 -16.60 5.23
CA MET A 250 -18.99 -16.66 6.25
C MET A 250 -17.62 -16.77 5.59
N VAL A 251 -16.67 -15.96 6.03
CA VAL A 251 -15.28 -15.98 5.54
C VAL A 251 -14.33 -16.48 6.60
N THR A 252 -13.18 -16.92 6.12
CA THR A 252 -11.98 -17.22 6.90
C THR A 252 -10.78 -16.60 6.19
N PRO A 253 -9.62 -16.46 6.85
CA PRO A 253 -8.39 -15.93 6.21
C PRO A 253 -7.93 -16.69 4.96
N GLN A 254 -8.33 -17.93 4.79
CA GLN A 254 -8.01 -18.77 3.64
C GLN A 254 -9.05 -18.71 2.52
N THR A 255 -10.19 -18.06 2.76
CA THR A 255 -11.29 -17.98 1.80
C THR A 255 -11.17 -16.69 0.97
N PRO A 256 -10.82 -16.75 -0.31
CA PRO A 256 -10.76 -15.55 -1.13
C PRO A 256 -12.17 -15.00 -1.38
N VAL A 257 -12.28 -13.67 -1.33
CA VAL A 257 -13.53 -12.94 -1.61
C VAL A 257 -13.54 -12.41 -3.03
N PHE A 258 -12.39 -11.87 -3.47
CA PHE A 258 -12.17 -11.34 -4.81
C PHE A 258 -10.86 -11.84 -5.39
N THR A 259 -10.83 -11.90 -6.72
CA THR A 259 -9.60 -11.96 -7.51
C THR A 259 -9.36 -10.60 -8.12
N LEU A 260 -8.19 -10.01 -7.83
CA LEU A 260 -7.73 -8.71 -8.35
C LEU A 260 -6.66 -8.92 -9.41
N ASP A 261 -6.92 -8.44 -10.62
CA ASP A 261 -5.97 -8.39 -11.73
C ASP A 261 -5.11 -7.14 -11.65
N LEU A 262 -3.80 -7.34 -11.54
CA LEU A 262 -2.83 -6.25 -11.55
C LEU A 262 -2.47 -5.90 -13.00
N THR A 263 -3.09 -4.87 -13.54
CA THR A 263 -2.97 -4.50 -14.95
C THR A 263 -1.76 -3.65 -15.27
N GLU A 264 -1.02 -3.18 -14.28
CA GLU A 264 0.20 -2.37 -14.48
C GLU A 264 1.40 -2.88 -13.66
N PRO A 265 2.44 -3.35 -14.36
CA PRO A 265 2.50 -3.74 -15.74
C PRO A 265 1.93 -5.14 -15.99
N VAL A 266 1.31 -5.36 -17.14
CA VAL A 266 1.04 -6.71 -17.67
C VAL A 266 2.29 -7.27 -18.35
N TYR A 267 2.31 -8.56 -18.66
CA TYR A 267 3.41 -9.13 -19.44
C TYR A 267 2.93 -10.15 -20.48
N ALA A 268 3.62 -10.14 -21.62
CA ALA A 268 3.50 -11.23 -22.57
C ALA A 268 4.42 -12.37 -22.15
N ARG A 269 3.86 -13.56 -21.95
CA ARG A 269 4.59 -14.81 -21.79
C ARG A 269 4.91 -15.32 -23.19
N ALA A 270 6.13 -15.08 -23.65
CA ALA A 270 6.61 -15.47 -24.97
C ALA A 270 7.71 -16.51 -24.87
N TYR A 271 7.98 -17.19 -25.98
CA TYR A 271 8.98 -18.24 -26.07
C TYR A 271 10.07 -17.87 -27.06
N LEU A 272 11.28 -17.69 -26.56
CA LEU A 272 12.45 -17.29 -27.31
C LEU A 272 13.18 -18.55 -27.82
N PRO A 273 13.36 -18.76 -29.12
CA PRO A 273 14.16 -19.87 -29.64
C PRO A 273 15.62 -19.77 -29.22
N GLU A 274 16.27 -20.90 -28.93
CA GLU A 274 17.66 -20.97 -28.47
C GLU A 274 18.63 -20.20 -29.37
N ARG A 275 18.45 -20.25 -30.70
CA ARG A 275 19.27 -19.53 -31.68
C ARG A 275 19.27 -18.01 -31.52
N GLU A 276 18.22 -17.45 -30.88
CA GLU A 276 18.07 -16.01 -30.71
C GLU A 276 18.51 -15.57 -29.28
N LEU A 277 18.79 -16.52 -28.36
CA LEU A 277 19.10 -16.25 -26.97
C LEU A 277 20.31 -15.32 -26.79
N GLY A 278 21.36 -15.49 -27.63
CA GLY A 278 22.55 -14.64 -27.58
C GLY A 278 22.31 -13.18 -28.02
N ARG A 279 21.19 -12.90 -28.68
CA ARG A 279 20.84 -11.60 -29.28
C ARG A 279 19.90 -10.77 -28.44
N VAL A 280 19.15 -11.41 -27.55
CA VAL A 280 18.14 -10.76 -26.69
C VAL A 280 18.63 -10.73 -25.24
N ARG A 281 18.48 -9.58 -24.60
CA ARG A 281 18.89 -9.37 -23.18
C ARG A 281 17.76 -8.73 -22.40
N PRO A 282 17.63 -9.02 -21.08
CA PRO A 282 16.74 -8.27 -20.19
C PRO A 282 17.02 -6.76 -20.25
N GLY A 283 15.96 -5.96 -20.24
CA GLY A 283 16.02 -4.52 -20.37
C GLY A 283 15.88 -3.98 -21.80
N MET A 284 16.01 -4.83 -22.83
CA MET A 284 15.82 -4.39 -24.22
C MET A 284 14.37 -3.94 -24.47
N ARG A 285 14.20 -2.88 -25.26
CA ARG A 285 12.87 -2.42 -25.69
C ARG A 285 12.26 -3.44 -26.63
N ALA A 286 10.96 -3.59 -26.54
CA ALA A 286 10.15 -4.45 -27.38
C ALA A 286 8.84 -3.75 -27.72
N VAL A 287 8.13 -4.31 -28.66
CA VAL A 287 6.79 -3.85 -29.06
C VAL A 287 5.89 -5.08 -29.06
N ILE A 288 4.75 -4.96 -28.43
CA ILE A 288 3.69 -5.96 -28.45
C ILE A 288 2.65 -5.52 -29.49
N GLU A 289 2.26 -6.43 -30.33
CA GLU A 289 1.17 -6.28 -31.31
C GLU A 289 0.14 -7.39 -31.02
N THR A 290 -1.14 -7.07 -31.12
CA THR A 290 -2.23 -8.02 -30.94
C THR A 290 -3.25 -7.91 -32.07
N ASP A 291 -3.86 -9.01 -32.45
CA ASP A 291 -4.88 -9.06 -33.50
C ASP A 291 -6.17 -8.31 -33.09
N ALA A 292 -6.39 -8.12 -31.80
CA ALA A 292 -7.53 -7.36 -31.29
C ALA A 292 -7.46 -5.86 -31.66
N TYR A 293 -6.25 -5.31 -31.86
CA TYR A 293 -6.01 -3.90 -32.22
C TYR A 293 -5.03 -3.83 -33.40
N PRO A 294 -5.48 -4.11 -34.62
CA PRO A 294 -4.61 -4.16 -35.80
C PRO A 294 -3.93 -2.82 -36.07
N GLY A 295 -2.60 -2.84 -36.17
CA GLY A 295 -1.78 -1.65 -36.45
C GLY A 295 -1.40 -0.84 -35.21
N GLU A 296 -1.92 -1.14 -34.04
CA GLU A 296 -1.45 -0.54 -32.79
C GLU A 296 -0.22 -1.27 -32.25
N GLN A 297 0.68 -0.48 -31.65
CA GLN A 297 1.92 -0.96 -31.08
C GLN A 297 1.97 -0.57 -29.59
N PHE A 298 2.03 -1.57 -28.73
CA PHE A 298 2.14 -1.37 -27.29
C PHE A 298 3.63 -1.37 -26.90
N PRO A 299 4.16 -0.25 -26.39
CA PRO A 299 5.54 -0.17 -25.92
C PRO A 299 5.79 -1.18 -24.80
N ALA A 300 6.86 -1.95 -24.93
CA ALA A 300 7.17 -3.04 -24.03
C ALA A 300 8.68 -3.15 -23.80
N TRP A 301 9.09 -3.98 -22.85
CA TRP A 301 10.50 -4.29 -22.59
C TRP A 301 10.66 -5.73 -22.12
N VAL A 302 11.81 -6.31 -22.45
CA VAL A 302 12.18 -7.65 -21.98
C VAL A 302 12.53 -7.57 -20.48
N GLY A 303 11.72 -8.17 -19.62
CA GLY A 303 11.95 -8.13 -18.18
C GLY A 303 12.67 -9.37 -17.65
N PHE A 304 12.34 -10.55 -18.17
CA PHE A 304 12.87 -11.81 -17.70
C PHE A 304 13.06 -12.80 -18.86
N ILE A 305 14.13 -13.56 -18.80
CA ILE A 305 14.38 -14.71 -19.66
C ILE A 305 14.76 -15.88 -18.74
N ALA A 306 14.05 -17.00 -18.89
CA ALA A 306 14.29 -18.19 -18.08
C ALA A 306 15.71 -18.75 -18.33
N THR A 307 16.34 -19.24 -17.28
CA THR A 307 17.66 -19.90 -17.36
C THR A 307 17.57 -21.36 -17.79
N THR A 308 16.37 -21.92 -17.71
CA THR A 308 16.10 -23.33 -18.08
C THR A 308 15.33 -23.35 -19.40
N ALA A 309 15.77 -24.18 -20.32
CA ALA A 309 15.06 -24.43 -21.57
C ALA A 309 13.80 -25.27 -21.32
N GLU A 310 12.76 -24.97 -22.06
CA GLU A 310 11.51 -25.72 -22.08
C GLU A 310 11.31 -26.28 -23.50
N PHE A 311 10.63 -27.43 -23.61
CA PHE A 311 10.16 -27.88 -24.90
C PHE A 311 8.89 -27.08 -25.25
N THR A 312 8.74 -26.69 -26.52
CA THR A 312 7.52 -25.99 -26.96
C THR A 312 6.29 -26.82 -26.58
N PRO A 313 5.33 -26.25 -25.83
CA PRO A 313 4.09 -26.93 -25.53
C PRO A 313 3.23 -27.05 -26.79
N LYS A 314 3.46 -28.06 -27.60
CA LYS A 314 2.63 -28.38 -28.77
C LYS A 314 2.20 -29.83 -28.71
N THR A 315 0.92 -30.03 -28.69
CA THR A 315 0.18 -31.25 -28.99
C THR A 315 0.16 -31.52 -30.51
N VAL A 316 1.31 -31.52 -31.20
CA VAL A 316 1.37 -31.81 -32.66
C VAL A 316 2.39 -32.87 -32.93
N GLU A 317 1.93 -33.94 -33.60
CA GLU A 317 2.61 -35.23 -33.83
C GLU A 317 3.59 -35.25 -35.00
N THR A 318 4.23 -34.15 -35.35
CA THR A 318 5.24 -34.19 -36.42
C THR A 318 6.66 -34.15 -35.85
N THR A 319 7.53 -35.03 -36.39
CA THR A 319 8.91 -35.27 -35.95
C THR A 319 9.82 -34.05 -36.05
N GLU A 320 9.53 -33.06 -36.88
CA GLU A 320 10.34 -31.87 -37.16
C GLU A 320 10.15 -30.73 -36.10
N ILE A 321 9.07 -30.78 -35.34
CA ILE A 321 8.71 -29.71 -34.35
C ILE A 321 9.13 -30.10 -32.93
N ARG A 322 9.56 -31.33 -32.69
CA ARG A 322 9.89 -31.86 -31.35
C ARG A 322 11.23 -31.38 -30.78
N THR A 323 12.05 -30.66 -31.52
CA THR A 323 13.47 -30.45 -31.18
C THR A 323 13.89 -29.00 -30.98
N GLU A 324 13.01 -28.01 -31.12
CA GLU A 324 13.38 -26.64 -30.80
C GLU A 324 13.23 -26.36 -29.30
N LEU A 325 14.38 -26.24 -28.64
CA LEU A 325 14.47 -25.71 -27.28
C LEU A 325 14.09 -24.25 -27.30
N VAL A 326 13.20 -23.86 -26.42
CA VAL A 326 12.76 -22.48 -26.26
C VAL A 326 12.98 -22.04 -24.79
N TYR A 327 13.20 -20.76 -24.62
CA TYR A 327 13.33 -20.15 -23.32
C TYR A 327 12.12 -19.27 -23.06
N ARG A 328 11.41 -19.52 -21.97
CA ARG A 328 10.29 -18.67 -21.55
C ARG A 328 10.82 -17.29 -21.21
N MET A 329 10.17 -16.28 -21.75
CA MET A 329 10.48 -14.88 -21.46
C MET A 329 9.23 -14.09 -21.08
N HIS A 330 9.40 -13.10 -20.22
CA HIS A 330 8.36 -12.15 -19.88
C HIS A 330 8.72 -10.80 -20.50
N VAL A 331 7.82 -10.29 -21.33
CA VAL A 331 7.92 -8.98 -21.94
C VAL A 331 6.84 -8.11 -21.34
N TYR A 332 7.25 -7.16 -20.51
CA TYR A 332 6.34 -6.29 -19.78
C TYR A 332 5.85 -5.14 -20.67
N ALA A 333 4.59 -4.77 -20.50
CA ALA A 333 3.98 -3.61 -21.14
C ALA A 333 3.12 -2.84 -20.16
N CYS A 334 3.02 -1.53 -20.33
CA CYS A 334 2.07 -0.70 -19.61
C CYS A 334 0.69 -0.86 -20.27
N ASN A 335 -0.33 -0.99 -19.46
CA ASN A 335 -1.70 -1.24 -19.91
C ASN A 335 -2.73 -0.41 -19.10
N PRO A 336 -2.59 0.94 -19.09
CA PRO A 336 -3.44 1.79 -18.26
C PRO A 336 -4.92 1.68 -18.62
N ASP A 337 -5.23 1.41 -19.89
CA ASP A 337 -6.60 1.33 -20.39
C ASP A 337 -7.20 -0.10 -20.31
N GLY A 338 -6.45 -1.10 -19.79
CA GLY A 338 -6.91 -2.49 -19.71
C GLY A 338 -7.15 -3.17 -21.06
N ARG A 339 -6.54 -2.67 -22.15
CA ARG A 339 -6.75 -3.19 -23.51
C ARG A 339 -6.07 -4.53 -23.77
N LEU A 340 -4.92 -4.76 -23.14
CA LEU A 340 -4.25 -6.06 -23.18
C LEU A 340 -4.88 -6.95 -22.13
N ARG A 341 -5.68 -7.91 -22.56
CA ARG A 341 -6.45 -8.82 -21.70
C ARG A 341 -5.73 -10.14 -21.49
N LEU A 342 -5.96 -10.75 -20.34
CA LEU A 342 -5.45 -12.08 -19.99
C LEU A 342 -5.75 -13.09 -21.12
N GLY A 343 -4.77 -13.92 -21.47
CA GLY A 343 -4.91 -14.95 -22.50
C GLY A 343 -4.90 -14.46 -23.95
N ALA A 344 -4.88 -13.14 -24.20
CA ALA A 344 -4.84 -12.59 -25.57
C ALA A 344 -3.57 -13.03 -26.29
N PRO A 345 -3.66 -13.60 -27.52
CA PRO A 345 -2.50 -13.93 -28.32
C PRO A 345 -1.80 -12.65 -28.79
N VAL A 346 -0.48 -12.64 -28.72
CA VAL A 346 0.33 -11.48 -29.10
C VAL A 346 1.59 -11.88 -29.86
N SER A 347 2.02 -10.95 -30.71
CA SER A 347 3.32 -10.97 -31.36
C SER A 347 4.24 -9.95 -30.71
N VAL A 348 5.41 -10.38 -30.28
CA VAL A 348 6.41 -9.51 -29.64
C VAL A 348 7.55 -9.30 -30.65
N LYS A 349 7.83 -8.05 -30.99
CA LYS A 349 8.94 -7.66 -31.86
C LYS A 349 10.01 -6.96 -31.03
N ILE A 350 11.23 -7.48 -31.05
CA ILE A 350 12.40 -6.95 -30.33
C ILE A 350 13.38 -6.41 -31.35
N PRO A 351 13.48 -5.09 -31.58
CA PRO A 351 14.47 -4.50 -32.45
C PRO A 351 15.88 -4.82 -31.93
N LEU A 352 16.78 -5.24 -32.83
CA LEU A 352 18.16 -5.56 -32.46
C LEU A 352 19.13 -4.38 -32.69
N ALA A 353 18.80 -3.48 -33.60
CA ALA A 353 19.62 -2.31 -33.87
C ALA A 353 19.32 -1.18 -32.91
N ASN A 354 20.36 -0.56 -32.32
CA ASN A 354 20.28 0.58 -31.40
C ASN A 354 19.27 0.38 -30.22
N ASN A 355 19.28 -0.80 -29.62
CA ASN A 355 18.40 -1.16 -28.54
C ASN A 355 19.19 -1.49 -27.24
N PRO A 356 19.81 -0.48 -26.60
CA PRO A 356 20.50 -0.70 -25.33
C PRO A 356 19.50 -1.10 -24.24
N PRO A 357 19.88 -2.00 -23.31
CA PRO A 357 19.06 -2.32 -22.17
C PRO A 357 18.74 -1.08 -21.34
N ARG A 358 17.53 -0.99 -20.80
CA ARG A 358 17.13 0.05 -19.85
C ARG A 358 18.00 0.02 -18.61
N ALA A 359 18.19 1.18 -17.99
CA ALA A 359 18.88 1.27 -16.71
C ALA A 359 18.06 0.56 -15.61
N ARG A 360 18.77 -0.11 -14.68
CA ARG A 360 18.14 -0.71 -13.50
C ARG A 360 17.46 0.37 -12.66
N GLY A 361 16.14 0.24 -12.42
CA GLY A 361 15.37 1.16 -11.56
C GLY A 361 14.51 2.19 -12.30
N GLU A 362 14.57 2.26 -13.62
CA GLU A 362 13.63 3.05 -14.41
C GLU A 362 12.23 2.46 -14.28
N LYS A 363 11.27 3.25 -13.70
CA LYS A 363 9.87 2.83 -13.63
C LYS A 363 9.28 2.80 -15.03
N PRO A 364 8.81 1.66 -15.52
CA PRO A 364 8.41 1.50 -16.91
C PRO A 364 7.06 2.14 -17.24
N CYS A 365 6.19 2.25 -16.24
CA CYS A 365 4.86 2.80 -16.36
C CYS A 365 4.71 3.90 -15.31
N GLY A 366 4.93 5.15 -15.67
CA GLY A 366 4.85 6.23 -14.67
C GLY A 366 5.10 7.56 -15.28
#